data_e04b08346a942f1f3aa5a2f1a5214188
#
_entry.id   e04b08346a942f1f3aa5a2f1a5214188
#
_cell.length_a   1.000
_cell.length_b   1.000
_cell.length_c   1.000
_cell.angle_alpha   90.00
_cell.angle_beta   90.00
_cell.angle_gamma   90.00
#
_symmetry.space_group_name_H-M   'P 1'
#
loop_
_entity.id
_entity.type
_entity.pdbx_description
1 polymer ?
#
loop_
_entity_poly.entity_id
_entity_poly.type
_entity_poly.pdbx_seq_one_letter_code
_entity_poly.pdbx_strand_id
1 'polypeptide(L)'
;MVVAGAGMAGLVCAARARELGLRPRLIEKGTRPGGSMLLSSGVIWRHLDWADFRAECPGGDENLQRLIWERLDDALAWLVSSGAEPVWTDTENPRTTGKRFDPRALTELLARDIELETPLPEHHGSEPIVLATGGFAKRLALERGLLLRANPWSDGAGLAHAVSRRADFTDDLEEFYGRVMPAPPARISEQDFVPLSQLYGAWARVYADDGRDITPPSVAWHENDLAQEIGETAWFVLDDEGLARARERVESARVAGGTVIDPAELPFVTPTGSRVAVHVAAAVTHTIGGVRVDTRARVIEENELPIDGLYAAGVDVGGVATGGYASGLAQALVLGLVAAEDLAG
;
A
#
# COMPACT_ATOMS: atom_id res chain seq x y z
N MET A 1 -14.07 12.98 -18.74
CA MET A 1 -13.08 12.94 -17.64
C MET A 1 -12.00 11.92 -17.94
N VAL A 2 -10.78 12.18 -17.51
CA VAL A 2 -9.64 11.25 -17.59
C VAL A 2 -9.38 10.65 -16.22
N VAL A 3 -9.12 9.35 -16.16
CA VAL A 3 -8.65 8.66 -14.96
C VAL A 3 -7.24 8.12 -15.26
N ALA A 4 -6.25 8.61 -14.55
CA ALA A 4 -4.85 8.26 -14.78
C ALA A 4 -4.40 7.17 -13.79
N GLY A 5 -4.24 5.94 -14.26
CA GLY A 5 -3.88 4.73 -13.53
C GLY A 5 -5.04 3.74 -13.42
N ALA A 6 -4.79 2.49 -13.80
CA ALA A 6 -5.76 1.39 -13.74
C ALA A 6 -5.51 0.46 -12.51
N GLY A 7 -5.06 1.02 -11.38
CA GLY A 7 -5.07 0.37 -10.08
C GLY A 7 -6.46 0.39 -9.45
N MET A 8 -6.55 -0.05 -8.17
CA MET A 8 -7.83 -0.10 -7.43
C MET A 8 -8.61 1.22 -7.52
N ALA A 9 -7.99 2.35 -7.20
CA ALA A 9 -8.65 3.64 -7.16
C ALA A 9 -9.19 4.07 -8.54
N GLY A 10 -8.37 3.93 -9.58
CA GLY A 10 -8.78 4.32 -10.94
C GLY A 10 -9.85 3.42 -11.52
N LEU A 11 -9.76 2.10 -11.31
CA LEU A 11 -10.78 1.15 -11.75
C LEU A 11 -12.12 1.40 -11.05
N VAL A 12 -12.12 1.62 -9.75
CA VAL A 12 -13.32 1.97 -8.96
C VAL A 12 -13.91 3.29 -9.45
N CYS A 13 -13.09 4.33 -9.60
CA CYS A 13 -13.54 5.62 -10.10
C CYS A 13 -14.17 5.50 -11.50
N ALA A 14 -13.54 4.80 -12.42
CA ALA A 14 -14.05 4.61 -13.76
C ALA A 14 -15.35 3.77 -13.78
N ALA A 15 -15.44 2.69 -13.01
CA ALA A 15 -16.65 1.88 -12.89
C ALA A 15 -17.81 2.70 -12.34
N ARG A 16 -17.59 3.41 -11.22
CA ARG A 16 -18.60 4.26 -10.59
C ARG A 16 -19.04 5.43 -11.47
N ALA A 17 -18.10 6.08 -12.13
CA ALA A 17 -18.40 7.17 -13.07
C ALA A 17 -19.33 6.70 -14.20
N ARG A 18 -19.13 5.51 -14.75
CA ARG A 18 -20.00 4.92 -15.78
C ARG A 18 -21.41 4.64 -15.26
N GLU A 19 -21.52 4.08 -14.03
CA GLU A 19 -22.84 3.88 -13.39
C GLU A 19 -23.61 5.20 -13.24
N LEU A 20 -22.89 6.30 -13.01
CA LEU A 20 -23.44 7.64 -12.88
C LEU A 20 -23.66 8.35 -14.23
N GLY A 21 -23.44 7.66 -15.35
CA GLY A 21 -23.67 8.17 -16.71
C GLY A 21 -22.54 9.00 -17.31
N LEU A 22 -21.39 9.08 -16.62
CA LEU A 22 -20.18 9.72 -17.15
C LEU A 22 -19.46 8.79 -18.15
N ARG A 23 -18.53 9.37 -18.91
CA ARG A 23 -17.69 8.65 -19.88
C ARG A 23 -16.22 8.78 -19.49
N PRO A 24 -15.73 7.96 -18.55
CA PRO A 24 -14.32 7.99 -18.17
C PRO A 24 -13.44 7.41 -19.27
N ARG A 25 -12.31 8.06 -19.53
CA ARG A 25 -11.18 7.53 -20.29
C ARG A 25 -10.13 7.07 -19.29
N LEU A 26 -9.83 5.78 -19.26
CA LEU A 26 -8.88 5.20 -18.30
C LEU A 26 -7.53 5.00 -18.98
N ILE A 27 -6.49 5.63 -18.43
CA ILE A 27 -5.14 5.60 -18.94
C ILE A 27 -4.27 4.74 -18.03
N GLU A 28 -3.53 3.79 -18.60
CA GLU A 28 -2.59 2.94 -17.88
C GLU A 28 -1.29 2.85 -18.67
N LYS A 29 -0.17 3.18 -18.04
CA LYS A 29 1.16 3.06 -18.68
C LYS A 29 1.76 1.68 -18.56
N GLY A 30 1.27 0.88 -17.62
CA GLY A 30 1.68 -0.51 -17.45
C GLY A 30 1.09 -1.43 -18.53
N THR A 31 1.48 -2.68 -18.49
CA THR A 31 1.06 -3.68 -19.49
C THR A 31 -0.28 -4.35 -19.13
N ARG A 32 -0.85 -4.04 -17.96
CA ARG A 32 -2.09 -4.63 -17.45
C ARG A 32 -2.77 -3.75 -16.41
N PRO A 33 -4.09 -3.85 -16.22
CA PRO A 33 -4.81 -3.22 -15.10
C PRO A 33 -4.52 -3.94 -13.78
N GLY A 34 -4.96 -3.32 -12.67
CA GLY A 34 -4.92 -3.86 -11.31
C GLY A 34 -3.85 -3.23 -10.42
N GLY A 35 -2.77 -2.69 -10.99
CA GLY A 35 -1.72 -2.02 -10.22
C GLY A 35 -1.21 -2.85 -9.04
N SER A 36 -0.92 -2.21 -7.90
CA SER A 36 -0.46 -2.89 -6.67
C SER A 36 -1.55 -3.74 -6.00
N MET A 37 -2.83 -3.55 -6.33
CA MET A 37 -3.91 -4.44 -5.86
C MET A 37 -3.66 -5.89 -6.26
N LEU A 38 -3.23 -6.15 -7.51
CA LEU A 38 -2.90 -7.49 -7.99
C LEU A 38 -1.78 -8.19 -7.18
N LEU A 39 -0.94 -7.40 -6.52
CA LEU A 39 0.24 -7.86 -5.79
C LEU A 39 -0.03 -7.99 -4.28
N SER A 40 -1.26 -7.69 -3.87
CA SER A 40 -1.71 -7.70 -2.49
C SER A 40 -2.44 -8.99 -2.12
N SER A 41 -2.75 -9.13 -0.82
CA SER A 41 -3.64 -10.20 -0.34
C SER A 41 -5.12 -9.95 -0.63
N GLY A 42 -5.49 -8.77 -1.15
CA GLY A 42 -6.87 -8.38 -1.45
C GLY A 42 -7.72 -8.06 -0.22
N VAL A 43 -7.11 -7.81 0.94
CA VAL A 43 -7.82 -7.44 2.17
C VAL A 43 -8.12 -5.95 2.17
N ILE A 44 -9.39 -5.60 2.19
CA ILE A 44 -9.90 -4.23 2.30
C ILE A 44 -10.51 -4.08 3.68
N TRP A 45 -9.92 -3.24 4.54
CA TRP A 45 -10.24 -3.21 5.96
C TRP A 45 -10.12 -1.81 6.55
N ARG A 46 -10.74 -1.59 7.73
CA ARG A 46 -10.55 -0.44 8.61
C ARG A 46 -10.42 -0.88 10.07
N HIS A 47 -9.93 0.00 10.92
CA HIS A 47 -10.02 -0.18 12.36
C HIS A 47 -11.50 -0.27 12.78
N LEU A 48 -11.79 -1.16 13.74
CA LEU A 48 -13.14 -1.32 14.27
C LEU A 48 -13.53 -0.05 15.02
N ASP A 49 -12.65 0.44 15.88
CA ASP A 49 -12.84 1.67 16.65
C ASP A 49 -12.14 2.87 16.01
N TRP A 50 -12.82 4.00 16.00
CA TRP A 50 -12.25 5.26 15.53
C TRP A 50 -11.02 5.71 16.33
N ALA A 51 -11.07 5.53 17.68
CA ALA A 51 -9.95 5.89 18.54
C ALA A 51 -8.69 5.06 18.22
N ASP A 52 -8.84 3.78 17.87
CA ASP A 52 -7.74 2.92 17.45
C ASP A 52 -7.13 3.42 16.12
N PHE A 53 -7.95 3.85 15.17
CA PHE A 53 -7.44 4.43 13.93
C PHE A 53 -6.63 5.70 14.18
N ARG A 54 -7.15 6.62 15.00
CA ARG A 54 -6.44 7.86 15.34
C ARG A 54 -5.16 7.61 16.13
N ALA A 55 -5.15 6.61 17.00
CA ALA A 55 -3.95 6.22 17.74
C ALA A 55 -2.89 5.57 16.85
N GLU A 56 -3.32 4.81 15.85
CA GLU A 56 -2.43 4.15 14.88
C GLU A 56 -1.81 5.14 13.91
N CYS A 57 -2.58 6.09 13.39
CA CYS A 57 -2.17 7.06 12.39
C CYS A 57 -2.36 8.50 12.90
N PRO A 58 -1.61 8.92 13.95
CA PRO A 58 -1.87 10.17 14.65
C PRO A 58 -1.60 11.42 13.83
N GLY A 59 -0.68 11.35 12.86
CA GLY A 59 -0.31 12.45 11.97
C GLY A 59 -1.26 12.63 10.78
N GLY A 60 -2.20 11.70 10.57
CA GLY A 60 -3.09 11.75 9.41
C GLY A 60 -4.16 12.84 9.51
N ASP A 61 -4.63 13.31 8.35
CA ASP A 61 -5.75 14.24 8.25
C ASP A 61 -7.04 13.62 8.79
N GLU A 62 -7.58 14.19 9.84
CA GLU A 62 -8.74 13.63 10.55
C GLU A 62 -9.98 13.55 9.66
N ASN A 63 -10.19 14.52 8.76
CA ASN A 63 -11.36 14.54 7.89
C ASN A 63 -11.29 13.44 6.82
N LEU A 64 -10.11 13.21 6.22
CA LEU A 64 -9.91 12.13 5.27
C LEU A 64 -10.00 10.75 5.94
N GLN A 65 -9.40 10.61 7.12
CA GLN A 65 -9.49 9.37 7.89
C GLN A 65 -10.95 9.04 8.25
N ARG A 66 -11.72 10.06 8.71
CA ARG A 66 -13.12 9.90 9.06
C ARG A 66 -13.97 9.54 7.84
N LEU A 67 -13.75 10.22 6.73
CA LEU A 67 -14.41 9.90 5.46
C LEU A 67 -14.21 8.42 5.08
N ILE A 68 -12.97 7.94 5.13
CA ILE A 68 -12.66 6.55 4.78
C ILE A 68 -13.28 5.60 5.79
N TRP A 69 -13.16 5.91 7.09
CA TRP A 69 -13.68 5.07 8.16
C TRP A 69 -15.19 4.91 8.11
N GLU A 70 -15.93 6.00 7.86
CA GLU A 70 -17.40 6.01 7.80
C GLU A 70 -17.94 5.40 6.50
N ARG A 71 -17.25 5.63 5.36
CA ARG A 71 -17.74 5.23 4.04
C ARG A 71 -17.37 3.79 3.65
N LEU A 72 -16.45 3.14 4.37
CA LEU A 72 -15.89 1.86 3.91
C LEU A 72 -16.94 0.76 3.82
N ASP A 73 -17.87 0.68 4.78
CA ASP A 73 -18.86 -0.40 4.79
C ASP A 73 -19.83 -0.28 3.59
N ASP A 74 -20.26 0.93 3.25
CA ASP A 74 -21.07 1.21 2.06
C ASP A 74 -20.27 0.95 0.77
N ALA A 75 -18.98 1.31 0.75
CA ALA A 75 -18.10 1.06 -0.37
C ALA A 75 -17.87 -0.44 -0.61
N LEU A 76 -17.73 -1.24 0.45
CA LEU A 76 -17.67 -2.71 0.35
C LEU A 76 -19.00 -3.31 -0.11
N ALA A 77 -20.13 -2.75 0.33
CA ALA A 77 -21.46 -3.16 -0.14
C ALA A 77 -21.62 -2.85 -1.63
N TRP A 78 -21.12 -1.70 -2.11
CA TRP A 78 -21.10 -1.36 -3.53
C TRP A 78 -20.27 -2.38 -4.35
N LEU A 79 -19.07 -2.77 -3.91
CA LEU A 79 -18.28 -3.80 -4.59
C LEU A 79 -19.07 -5.12 -4.72
N VAL A 80 -19.71 -5.56 -3.65
CA VAL A 80 -20.51 -6.79 -3.64
C VAL A 80 -21.72 -6.66 -4.59
N SER A 81 -22.43 -5.54 -4.57
CA SER A 81 -23.56 -5.30 -5.48
C SER A 81 -23.15 -5.21 -6.93
N SER A 82 -21.91 -4.79 -7.22
CA SER A 82 -21.31 -4.79 -8.57
C SER A 82 -20.86 -6.18 -9.03
N GLY A 83 -20.97 -7.20 -8.17
CA GLY A 83 -20.65 -8.58 -8.50
C GLY A 83 -19.33 -9.10 -7.93
N ALA A 84 -18.67 -8.35 -7.04
CA ALA A 84 -17.46 -8.85 -6.37
C ALA A 84 -17.85 -9.88 -5.29
N GLU A 85 -17.23 -11.06 -5.34
CA GLU A 85 -17.44 -12.13 -4.37
C GLU A 85 -16.35 -12.09 -3.29
N PRO A 86 -16.70 -11.86 -2.01
CA PRO A 86 -15.71 -11.90 -0.95
C PRO A 86 -15.28 -13.35 -0.67
N VAL A 87 -13.94 -13.54 -0.59
CA VAL A 87 -13.35 -14.83 -0.19
C VAL A 87 -13.59 -15.10 1.28
N TRP A 88 -13.55 -14.05 2.10
CA TRP A 88 -13.96 -14.07 3.50
C TRP A 88 -14.40 -12.67 3.96
N THR A 89 -15.16 -12.65 5.07
CA THR A 89 -15.82 -11.45 5.61
C THR A 89 -15.36 -11.11 7.03
N ASP A 90 -14.38 -11.85 7.56
CA ASP A 90 -13.77 -11.63 8.87
C ASP A 90 -12.26 -11.40 8.67
N THR A 91 -11.69 -10.38 9.30
CA THR A 91 -10.27 -10.07 9.20
C THR A 91 -9.39 -10.96 10.08
N GLU A 92 -9.97 -11.81 10.91
CA GLU A 92 -9.29 -12.60 11.96
C GLU A 92 -8.49 -11.73 12.95
N ASN A 93 -8.56 -10.42 12.83
CA ASN A 93 -7.96 -9.45 13.74
C ASN A 93 -9.07 -8.72 14.50
N PRO A 94 -9.18 -8.87 15.82
CA PRO A 94 -10.25 -8.29 16.62
C PRO A 94 -10.26 -6.75 16.64
N ARG A 95 -9.22 -6.11 16.15
CA ARG A 95 -9.11 -4.64 16.06
C ARG A 95 -9.60 -4.09 14.72
N THR A 96 -9.92 -4.95 13.75
CA THR A 96 -10.26 -4.53 12.39
C THR A 96 -11.53 -5.20 11.87
N THR A 97 -12.17 -4.56 10.89
CA THR A 97 -13.29 -5.11 10.14
C THR A 97 -13.05 -4.89 8.64
N GLY A 98 -13.60 -5.77 7.80
CA GLY A 98 -13.41 -5.66 6.36
C GLY A 98 -13.77 -6.93 5.61
N LYS A 99 -13.35 -6.98 4.35
CA LYS A 99 -13.54 -8.13 3.46
C LYS A 99 -12.26 -8.41 2.67
N ARG A 100 -12.08 -9.67 2.31
CA ARG A 100 -11.06 -10.07 1.36
C ARG A 100 -11.71 -10.46 0.04
N PHE A 101 -11.10 -10.00 -1.04
CA PHE A 101 -11.45 -10.40 -2.40
C PHE A 101 -10.23 -11.02 -3.08
N ASP A 102 -10.46 -11.89 -4.06
CA ASP A 102 -9.38 -12.31 -4.95
C ASP A 102 -8.96 -11.11 -5.82
N PRO A 103 -7.69 -10.69 -5.78
CA PRO A 103 -7.26 -9.49 -6.49
C PRO A 103 -7.40 -9.57 -8.01
N ARG A 104 -7.30 -10.77 -8.59
CA ARG A 104 -7.44 -10.98 -10.04
C ARG A 104 -8.90 -10.89 -10.44
N ALA A 105 -9.77 -11.63 -9.75
CA ALA A 105 -11.21 -11.58 -10.00
C ALA A 105 -11.77 -10.17 -9.82
N LEU A 106 -11.32 -9.46 -8.77
CA LEU A 106 -11.73 -8.06 -8.55
C LEU A 106 -11.21 -7.13 -9.64
N THR A 107 -9.98 -7.32 -10.11
CA THR A 107 -9.44 -6.54 -11.25
C THR A 107 -10.23 -6.80 -12.52
N GLU A 108 -10.50 -8.06 -12.85
CA GLU A 108 -11.28 -8.45 -14.05
C GLU A 108 -12.69 -7.89 -14.00
N LEU A 109 -13.34 -7.91 -12.84
CA LEU A 109 -14.66 -7.34 -12.64
C LEU A 109 -14.68 -5.82 -12.90
N LEU A 110 -13.77 -5.09 -12.23
CA LEU A 110 -13.73 -3.63 -12.30
C LEU A 110 -13.22 -3.11 -13.66
N ALA A 111 -12.37 -3.87 -14.33
CA ALA A 111 -11.86 -3.53 -15.68
C ALA A 111 -12.81 -3.95 -16.80
N ARG A 112 -13.95 -4.60 -16.49
CA ARG A 112 -14.93 -5.02 -17.49
C ARG A 112 -15.45 -3.80 -18.26
N ASP A 113 -15.48 -3.92 -19.57
CA ASP A 113 -15.94 -2.88 -20.50
C ASP A 113 -15.18 -1.55 -20.41
N ILE A 114 -13.97 -1.55 -19.89
CA ILE A 114 -13.08 -0.39 -19.87
C ILE A 114 -11.98 -0.59 -20.88
N GLU A 115 -11.88 0.34 -21.83
CA GLU A 115 -10.74 0.42 -22.73
C GLU A 115 -9.59 1.15 -22.02
N LEU A 116 -8.39 0.54 -22.06
CA LEU A 116 -7.17 1.15 -21.53
C LEU A 116 -6.48 1.93 -22.64
N GLU A 117 -6.21 3.20 -22.36
CA GLU A 117 -5.44 4.05 -23.25
C GLU A 117 -4.00 4.20 -22.77
N THR A 118 -3.03 4.12 -23.67
CA THR A 118 -1.62 4.44 -23.45
C THR A 118 -1.09 5.30 -24.60
N PRO A 119 -0.27 6.31 -24.39
CA PRO A 119 0.24 6.89 -23.14
C PRO A 119 -0.71 7.92 -22.52
N LEU A 120 -0.30 8.52 -21.37
CA LEU A 120 -0.93 9.73 -20.83
C LEU A 120 -0.98 10.78 -21.95
N PRO A 121 -2.16 11.22 -22.41
CA PRO A 121 -2.22 12.35 -23.30
C PRO A 121 -1.63 13.55 -22.59
N GLU A 122 -0.86 14.36 -23.31
CA GLU A 122 -0.54 15.69 -22.83
C GLU A 122 -1.88 16.36 -22.55
N HIS A 123 -2.10 16.75 -21.28
CA HIS A 123 -3.37 17.31 -20.85
C HIS A 123 -3.55 18.68 -21.51
N HIS A 124 -4.26 18.71 -22.60
CA HIS A 124 -4.65 19.93 -23.31
C HIS A 124 -6.15 20.13 -23.16
N GLY A 125 -6.57 20.91 -22.16
CA GLY A 125 -7.98 21.31 -22.05
C GLY A 125 -8.53 21.38 -20.63
N SER A 126 -9.80 21.71 -20.53
CA SER A 126 -10.60 21.82 -19.29
C SER A 126 -11.20 20.48 -18.85
N GLU A 127 -10.77 19.36 -19.42
CA GLU A 127 -11.30 18.05 -19.05
C GLU A 127 -10.80 17.63 -17.66
N PRO A 128 -11.70 17.28 -16.71
CA PRO A 128 -11.29 16.84 -15.39
C PRO A 128 -10.41 15.59 -15.43
N ILE A 129 -9.38 15.56 -14.56
CA ILE A 129 -8.47 14.42 -14.41
C ILE A 129 -8.47 13.92 -12.96
N VAL A 130 -8.51 12.60 -12.78
CA VAL A 130 -8.33 11.92 -11.50
C VAL A 130 -6.97 11.24 -11.49
N LEU A 131 -6.08 11.65 -10.59
CA LEU A 131 -4.79 11.01 -10.38
C LEU A 131 -5.00 9.76 -9.52
N ALA A 132 -4.72 8.58 -10.09
CA ALA A 132 -4.85 7.27 -9.45
C ALA A 132 -3.65 6.39 -9.83
N THR A 133 -2.44 7.02 -9.93
CA THR A 133 -1.23 6.44 -10.52
C THR A 133 -0.45 5.52 -9.59
N GLY A 134 -0.85 5.47 -8.31
CA GLY A 134 -0.29 4.54 -7.32
C GLY A 134 0.95 5.07 -6.60
N GLY A 135 1.12 6.39 -6.49
CA GLY A 135 2.19 7.04 -5.75
C GLY A 135 3.57 6.85 -6.38
N PHE A 136 4.61 6.85 -5.56
CA PHE A 136 6.01 6.85 -6.02
C PHE A 136 6.90 5.82 -5.30
N ALA A 137 6.32 4.67 -4.92
CA ALA A 137 7.02 3.59 -4.20
C ALA A 137 8.31 3.13 -4.89
N LYS A 138 8.32 3.04 -6.22
CA LYS A 138 9.52 2.67 -6.98
C LYS A 138 10.64 3.70 -6.83
N ARG A 139 10.32 4.99 -6.90
CA ARG A 139 11.32 6.06 -6.74
C ARG A 139 11.90 6.02 -5.34
N LEU A 140 11.04 5.94 -4.31
CA LEU A 140 11.45 5.89 -2.92
C LEU A 140 12.33 4.65 -2.62
N ALA A 141 11.96 3.49 -3.14
CA ALA A 141 12.75 2.27 -2.99
C ALA A 141 14.15 2.43 -3.59
N LEU A 142 14.27 2.99 -4.79
CA LEU A 142 15.56 3.23 -5.46
C LEU A 142 16.42 4.25 -4.72
N GLU A 143 15.83 5.35 -4.25
CA GLU A 143 16.54 6.42 -3.53
C GLU A 143 17.09 5.94 -2.18
N ARG A 144 16.44 4.96 -1.55
CA ARG A 144 16.81 4.44 -0.23
C ARG A 144 17.50 3.07 -0.23
N GLY A 145 17.75 2.47 -1.38
CA GLY A 145 18.35 1.13 -1.46
C GLY A 145 17.43 0.00 -0.98
N LEU A 146 16.10 0.24 -0.91
CA LEU A 146 15.12 -0.72 -0.40
C LEU A 146 14.58 -1.62 -1.52
N LEU A 147 14.06 -2.78 -1.15
CA LEU A 147 13.33 -3.63 -2.09
C LEU A 147 12.01 -2.99 -2.49
N LEU A 148 11.60 -3.20 -3.74
CA LEU A 148 10.27 -2.81 -4.21
C LEU A 148 9.30 -3.99 -4.07
N ARG A 149 8.27 -3.81 -3.25
CA ARG A 149 7.15 -4.74 -3.07
C ARG A 149 5.85 -4.12 -3.58
N ALA A 150 5.91 -3.42 -4.69
CA ALA A 150 4.82 -2.68 -5.29
C ALA A 150 4.83 -2.82 -6.81
N ASN A 151 3.82 -2.23 -7.44
CA ASN A 151 3.76 -2.11 -8.89
C ASN A 151 4.99 -1.37 -9.44
N PRO A 152 5.76 -1.96 -10.38
CA PRO A 152 6.98 -1.35 -10.91
C PRO A 152 6.75 -0.07 -11.72
N TRP A 153 5.50 0.27 -12.02
CA TRP A 153 5.12 1.52 -12.70
C TRP A 153 4.73 2.66 -11.74
N SER A 154 4.73 2.44 -10.41
CA SER A 154 4.48 3.46 -9.38
C SER A 154 5.72 4.34 -9.17
N ASP A 155 6.03 5.21 -10.14
CA ASP A 155 7.26 6.02 -10.21
C ASP A 155 7.06 7.51 -9.91
N GLY A 156 5.83 7.93 -9.55
CA GLY A 156 5.52 9.31 -9.19
C GLY A 156 5.00 10.17 -10.35
N ALA A 157 4.48 9.58 -11.42
CA ALA A 157 3.93 10.35 -12.54
C ALA A 157 2.75 11.25 -12.11
N GLY A 158 1.86 10.75 -11.23
CA GLY A 158 0.77 11.58 -10.66
C GLY A 158 1.30 12.72 -9.82
N LEU A 159 2.30 12.47 -8.98
CA LEU A 159 2.96 13.50 -8.19
C LEU A 159 3.56 14.60 -9.09
N ALA A 160 4.27 14.22 -10.15
CA ALA A 160 4.86 15.16 -11.09
C ALA A 160 3.79 16.02 -11.79
N HIS A 161 2.66 15.40 -12.16
CA HIS A 161 1.53 16.14 -12.74
C HIS A 161 0.94 17.12 -11.73
N ALA A 162 0.73 16.71 -10.47
CA ALA A 162 0.21 17.57 -9.42
C ALA A 162 1.14 18.78 -9.15
N VAL A 163 2.47 18.56 -9.10
CA VAL A 163 3.46 19.64 -9.00
C VAL A 163 3.28 20.67 -10.13
N SER A 164 3.09 20.22 -11.37
CA SER A 164 2.89 21.11 -12.52
C SER A 164 1.61 21.97 -12.41
N ARG A 165 0.66 21.52 -11.60
CA ARG A 165 -0.62 22.20 -11.32
C ARG A 165 -0.61 22.98 -10.02
N ARG A 166 0.54 23.12 -9.33
CA ARG A 166 0.70 23.82 -8.04
C ARG A 166 -0.10 23.20 -6.89
N ALA A 167 -0.30 21.89 -6.95
CA ALA A 167 -0.92 21.16 -5.85
C ALA A 167 -0.07 21.26 -4.58
N ASP A 168 -0.73 21.24 -3.44
CA ASP A 168 -0.09 21.10 -2.15
C ASP A 168 0.14 19.63 -1.79
N PHE A 169 1.12 19.37 -0.93
CA PHE A 169 1.57 18.03 -0.56
C PHE A 169 1.65 17.90 0.95
N THR A 170 1.55 16.68 1.42
CA THR A 170 1.79 16.37 2.82
C THR A 170 3.27 16.39 3.16
N ASP A 171 3.61 16.65 4.43
CA ASP A 171 5.01 16.73 4.89
C ASP A 171 5.70 15.36 5.00
N ASP A 172 4.94 14.27 4.92
CA ASP A 172 5.35 12.88 5.10
C ASP A 172 5.74 12.14 3.81
N LEU A 173 6.24 12.85 2.79
CA LEU A 173 6.62 12.27 1.49
C LEU A 173 7.68 11.15 1.61
N GLU A 174 8.43 11.13 2.71
CA GLU A 174 9.41 10.07 2.96
C GLU A 174 8.85 8.85 3.67
N GLU A 175 7.62 8.91 4.19
CA GLU A 175 6.99 7.79 4.85
C GLU A 175 6.47 6.77 3.84
N PHE A 176 6.58 5.50 4.19
CA PHE A 176 6.05 4.42 3.39
C PHE A 176 5.48 3.31 4.27
N TYR A 177 4.51 2.59 3.72
CA TYR A 177 4.16 1.30 4.26
C TYR A 177 5.10 0.25 3.69
N GLY A 178 5.75 -0.49 4.58
CA GLY A 178 6.73 -1.50 4.25
C GLY A 178 6.42 -2.89 4.78
N ARG A 179 7.15 -3.86 4.28
CA ARG A 179 7.22 -5.23 4.77
C ARG A 179 8.67 -5.69 4.78
N VAL A 180 8.98 -6.57 5.70
CA VAL A 180 10.27 -7.25 5.71
C VAL A 180 10.18 -8.45 4.77
N MET A 181 11.17 -8.61 3.90
CA MET A 181 11.31 -9.67 2.92
C MET A 181 12.65 -10.39 3.10
N PRO A 182 12.86 -11.60 2.57
CA PRO A 182 14.20 -12.17 2.51
C PRO A 182 15.15 -11.24 1.73
N ALA A 183 16.34 -10.98 2.28
CA ALA A 183 17.33 -10.15 1.60
C ALA A 183 17.92 -10.86 0.35
N PRO A 184 18.48 -10.14 -0.61
CA PRO A 184 19.28 -10.76 -1.67
C PRO A 184 20.37 -11.68 -1.06
N PRO A 185 20.65 -12.84 -1.67
CA PRO A 185 20.34 -13.24 -3.04
C PRO A 185 18.96 -13.88 -3.27
N ALA A 186 18.01 -13.77 -2.34
CA ALA A 186 16.66 -14.28 -2.53
C ALA A 186 16.05 -13.75 -3.85
N ARG A 187 15.38 -14.65 -4.57
CA ARG A 187 14.66 -14.29 -5.79
C ARG A 187 13.20 -14.08 -5.45
N ILE A 188 12.75 -12.84 -5.59
CA ILE A 188 11.40 -12.41 -5.24
C ILE A 188 10.73 -11.92 -6.52
N SER A 189 9.66 -12.58 -6.92
CA SER A 189 8.79 -12.15 -8.01
C SER A 189 7.49 -11.54 -7.45
N GLU A 190 6.69 -10.92 -8.30
CA GLU A 190 5.43 -10.29 -7.89
C GLU A 190 4.47 -11.25 -7.17
N GLN A 191 4.43 -12.52 -7.56
CA GLN A 191 3.59 -13.55 -6.92
C GLN A 191 4.09 -13.95 -5.53
N ASP A 192 5.34 -13.61 -5.20
CA ASP A 192 5.98 -13.97 -3.94
C ASP A 192 5.80 -12.89 -2.86
N PHE A 193 5.27 -11.72 -3.20
CA PHE A 193 5.17 -10.59 -2.27
C PHE A 193 4.37 -10.91 -1.00
N VAL A 194 3.33 -11.70 -1.07
CA VAL A 194 2.55 -12.10 0.09
C VAL A 194 3.18 -13.29 0.82
N PRO A 195 3.51 -14.42 0.16
CA PRO A 195 4.05 -15.60 0.83
C PRO A 195 5.45 -15.38 1.42
N LEU A 196 6.28 -14.52 0.81
CA LEU A 196 7.63 -14.25 1.31
C LEU A 196 7.72 -13.11 2.32
N SER A 197 6.63 -12.40 2.66
CA SER A 197 6.67 -11.41 3.74
C SER A 197 7.03 -12.08 5.07
N GLN A 198 8.08 -11.59 5.73
CA GLN A 198 8.66 -12.17 6.95
C GLN A 198 7.93 -11.60 8.19
N LEU A 199 6.72 -12.08 8.44
CA LEU A 199 5.81 -11.61 9.49
C LEU A 199 6.02 -12.40 10.79
N TYR A 200 7.18 -12.29 11.40
CA TYR A 200 7.54 -12.94 12.66
C TYR A 200 8.56 -12.16 13.48
N GLY A 201 8.70 -10.86 13.20
CA GLY A 201 9.61 -9.98 13.93
C GLY A 201 9.33 -9.93 15.43
N ALA A 202 8.07 -10.09 15.85
CA ALA A 202 7.68 -10.16 17.26
C ALA A 202 8.31 -11.34 18.03
N TRP A 203 8.79 -12.37 17.33
CA TRP A 203 9.42 -13.56 17.90
C TRP A 203 10.91 -13.67 17.54
N ALA A 204 11.48 -12.65 16.92
CA ALA A 204 12.88 -12.60 16.54
C ALA A 204 13.66 -11.58 17.37
N ARG A 205 14.95 -11.86 17.57
CA ARG A 205 15.92 -10.79 17.88
C ARG A 205 16.38 -10.22 16.56
N VAL A 206 16.43 -8.90 16.48
CA VAL A 206 16.77 -8.19 15.24
C VAL A 206 18.14 -7.56 15.39
N TYR A 207 19.05 -7.89 14.49
CA TYR A 207 20.41 -7.34 14.48
C TYR A 207 20.69 -6.63 13.17
N ALA A 208 21.30 -5.46 13.24
CA ALA A 208 21.92 -4.83 12.08
C ALA A 208 23.09 -5.69 11.58
N ASP A 209 23.55 -5.50 10.33
CA ASP A 209 24.64 -6.29 9.75
C ASP A 209 25.98 -6.13 10.48
N ASP A 210 26.15 -5.04 11.23
CA ASP A 210 27.31 -4.80 12.11
C ASP A 210 27.21 -5.54 13.46
N GLY A 211 26.12 -6.26 13.72
CA GLY A 211 25.86 -7.01 14.95
C GLY A 211 25.24 -6.18 16.08
N ARG A 212 24.89 -4.95 15.86
CA ARG A 212 24.17 -4.13 16.83
C ARG A 212 22.74 -4.65 16.98
N ASP A 213 22.32 -4.94 18.21
CA ASP A 213 20.95 -5.32 18.54
C ASP A 213 20.03 -4.12 18.33
N ILE A 214 19.12 -4.23 17.38
CA ILE A 214 18.10 -3.24 17.05
C ILE A 214 16.69 -3.77 17.30
N THR A 215 16.58 -4.82 18.12
CA THR A 215 15.29 -5.40 18.48
C THR A 215 14.40 -4.33 19.10
N PRO A 216 13.26 -3.98 18.50
CA PRO A 216 12.38 -2.99 19.09
C PRO A 216 11.75 -3.53 20.38
N PRO A 217 11.38 -2.67 21.34
CA PRO A 217 10.76 -3.09 22.60
C PRO A 217 9.38 -3.75 22.40
N SER A 218 8.73 -3.44 21.30
CA SER A 218 7.50 -4.08 20.85
C SER A 218 7.42 -4.02 19.33
N VAL A 219 6.76 -5.01 18.74
CA VAL A 219 6.49 -5.06 17.29
C VAL A 219 4.99 -4.97 17.09
N ALA A 220 4.56 -4.00 16.29
CA ALA A 220 3.15 -3.85 15.94
C ALA A 220 2.67 -5.06 15.12
N TRP A 221 1.38 -5.38 15.21
CA TRP A 221 0.79 -6.53 14.51
C TRP A 221 0.97 -6.49 12.98
N HIS A 222 1.17 -5.31 12.43
CA HIS A 222 1.40 -5.10 11.00
C HIS A 222 2.89 -5.03 10.63
N GLU A 223 3.80 -4.94 11.61
CA GLU A 223 5.27 -4.90 11.43
C GLU A 223 5.79 -3.82 10.45
N ASN A 224 5.03 -2.73 10.25
CA ASN A 224 5.47 -1.63 9.40
C ASN A 224 6.62 -0.84 10.03
N ASP A 225 6.50 -0.54 11.31
CA ASP A 225 7.52 0.09 12.14
C ASP A 225 8.85 -0.68 12.11
N LEU A 226 8.78 -2.01 12.16
CA LEU A 226 9.97 -2.86 12.03
C LEU A 226 10.64 -2.71 10.65
N ALA A 227 9.84 -2.64 9.56
CA ALA A 227 10.37 -2.41 8.23
C ALA A 227 11.04 -1.03 8.07
N GLN A 228 10.60 -0.02 8.85
CA GLN A 228 11.23 1.30 8.90
C GLN A 228 12.56 1.25 9.69
N GLU A 229 12.58 0.51 10.82
CA GLU A 229 13.71 0.45 11.75
C GLU A 229 14.92 -0.30 11.17
N ILE A 230 14.71 -1.39 10.43
CA ILE A 230 15.81 -2.21 9.91
C ILE A 230 16.63 -1.52 8.80
N GLY A 231 16.13 -0.44 8.21
CA GLY A 231 16.80 0.22 7.09
C GLY A 231 16.86 -0.69 5.86
N GLU A 232 18.06 -0.89 5.26
CA GLU A 232 18.22 -1.72 4.06
C GLU A 232 18.11 -3.20 4.38
N THR A 233 18.98 -3.71 5.28
CA THR A 233 19.05 -5.13 5.66
C THR A 233 19.29 -5.32 7.16
N ALA A 234 18.89 -6.52 7.64
CA ALA A 234 19.08 -6.93 9.03
C ALA A 234 19.07 -8.47 9.15
N TRP A 235 19.34 -8.96 10.33
CA TRP A 235 19.25 -10.37 10.68
C TRP A 235 18.11 -10.62 11.67
N PHE A 236 17.18 -11.49 11.31
CA PHE A 236 16.20 -12.05 12.24
C PHE A 236 16.78 -13.33 12.84
N VAL A 237 17.04 -13.32 14.14
CA VAL A 237 17.60 -14.46 14.88
C VAL A 237 16.50 -15.05 15.77
N LEU A 238 16.22 -16.33 15.57
CA LEU A 238 15.14 -17.06 16.25
C LEU A 238 15.71 -18.16 17.16
N ASP A 239 15.09 -18.32 18.33
CA ASP A 239 15.23 -19.47 19.18
C ASP A 239 14.25 -20.61 18.82
N ASP A 240 14.12 -21.63 19.66
CA ASP A 240 13.22 -22.76 19.40
C ASP A 240 11.73 -22.33 19.31
N GLU A 241 11.30 -21.38 20.15
CA GLU A 241 9.91 -20.91 20.15
C GLU A 241 9.63 -20.06 18.91
N GLY A 242 10.49 -19.09 18.62
CA GLY A 242 10.37 -18.25 17.45
C GLY A 242 10.40 -19.06 16.15
N LEU A 243 11.31 -20.05 16.05
CA LEU A 243 11.39 -20.94 14.89
C LEU A 243 10.14 -21.82 14.76
N ALA A 244 9.57 -22.30 15.86
CA ALA A 244 8.33 -23.08 15.79
C ALA A 244 7.16 -22.27 15.21
N ARG A 245 7.07 -20.99 15.52
CA ARG A 245 6.06 -20.04 15.01
C ARG A 245 6.32 -19.61 13.56
N ALA A 246 7.59 -19.43 13.18
CA ALA A 246 8.01 -18.88 11.90
C ALA A 246 8.42 -19.94 10.85
N ARG A 247 8.32 -21.23 11.15
CA ARG A 247 8.90 -22.33 10.35
C ARG A 247 8.60 -22.23 8.87
N GLU A 248 7.34 -22.03 8.49
CA GLU A 248 6.93 -21.96 7.09
C GLU A 248 7.55 -20.76 6.37
N ARG A 249 7.66 -19.62 7.05
CA ARG A 249 8.24 -18.39 6.48
C ARG A 249 9.76 -18.49 6.34
N VAL A 250 10.43 -19.06 7.33
CA VAL A 250 11.87 -19.35 7.27
C VAL A 250 12.17 -20.31 6.12
N GLU A 251 11.37 -21.36 5.95
CA GLU A 251 11.53 -22.29 4.84
C GLU A 251 11.23 -21.63 3.48
N SER A 252 10.21 -20.82 3.39
CA SER A 252 9.92 -20.03 2.18
C SER A 252 11.09 -19.11 1.80
N ALA A 253 11.72 -18.46 2.77
CA ALA A 253 12.92 -17.65 2.54
C ALA A 253 14.07 -18.49 1.99
N ARG A 254 14.30 -19.69 2.55
CA ARG A 254 15.34 -20.63 2.06
C ARG A 254 15.06 -21.10 0.64
N VAL A 255 13.83 -21.49 0.34
CA VAL A 255 13.41 -21.92 -1.01
C VAL A 255 13.58 -20.81 -2.03
N ALA A 256 13.32 -19.57 -1.65
CA ALA A 256 13.57 -18.40 -2.51
C ALA A 256 15.06 -18.08 -2.73
N GLY A 257 15.96 -18.83 -2.08
CA GLY A 257 17.42 -18.63 -2.16
C GLY A 257 17.94 -17.53 -1.22
N GLY A 258 17.15 -17.14 -0.22
CA GLY A 258 17.58 -16.22 0.84
C GLY A 258 18.62 -16.87 1.76
N THR A 259 19.40 -16.02 2.43
CA THR A 259 20.42 -16.48 3.37
C THR A 259 19.76 -16.87 4.69
N VAL A 260 19.78 -18.18 4.98
CA VAL A 260 19.24 -18.79 6.20
C VAL A 260 20.32 -19.72 6.75
N ILE A 261 20.97 -19.31 7.87
CA ILE A 261 22.19 -19.94 8.39
C ILE A 261 22.05 -20.30 9.87
N ASP A 262 23.02 -21.07 10.37
CA ASP A 262 23.23 -21.23 11.83
C ASP A 262 23.70 -19.89 12.42
N PRO A 263 23.13 -19.43 13.53
CA PRO A 263 23.61 -18.21 14.20
C PRO A 263 25.10 -18.20 14.57
N ALA A 264 25.72 -19.37 14.72
CA ALA A 264 27.16 -19.50 14.95
C ALA A 264 28.02 -19.05 13.74
N GLU A 265 27.45 -18.95 12.56
CA GLU A 265 28.11 -18.46 11.33
C GLU A 265 28.11 -16.93 11.21
N LEU A 266 27.32 -16.24 12.06
CA LEU A 266 27.28 -14.78 12.07
C LEU A 266 28.61 -14.19 12.59
N PRO A 267 29.03 -13.01 12.09
CA PRO A 267 30.26 -12.35 12.53
C PRO A 267 30.14 -11.69 13.91
N PHE A 268 29.04 -11.88 14.61
CA PHE A 268 28.74 -11.33 15.93
C PHE A 268 28.07 -12.37 16.83
N VAL A 269 28.05 -12.09 18.14
CA VAL A 269 27.51 -12.99 19.16
C VAL A 269 26.00 -12.85 19.26
N THR A 270 25.30 -13.97 19.24
CA THR A 270 23.85 -14.06 19.46
C THR A 270 23.54 -14.69 20.82
N PRO A 271 22.32 -14.56 21.35
CA PRO A 271 21.92 -15.17 22.60
C PRO A 271 22.07 -16.70 22.59
N THR A 272 22.42 -17.26 23.75
CA THR A 272 22.42 -18.72 23.93
C THR A 272 21.03 -19.28 23.64
N GLY A 273 20.95 -20.34 22.81
CA GLY A 273 19.69 -20.95 22.41
C GLY A 273 19.15 -20.46 21.06
N SER A 274 19.82 -19.51 20.40
CA SER A 274 19.52 -19.18 19.01
C SER A 274 19.65 -20.41 18.10
N ARG A 275 18.72 -20.57 17.13
CA ARG A 275 18.61 -21.75 16.27
C ARG A 275 18.77 -21.47 14.79
N VAL A 276 18.33 -20.30 14.35
CA VAL A 276 18.43 -19.91 12.96
C VAL A 276 18.56 -18.40 12.84
N ALA A 277 19.33 -17.95 11.86
CA ALA A 277 19.45 -16.57 11.45
C ALA A 277 18.98 -16.44 10.00
N VAL A 278 18.09 -15.48 9.75
CA VAL A 278 17.55 -15.17 8.42
C VAL A 278 17.96 -13.77 8.05
N HIS A 279 18.65 -13.60 6.92
CA HIS A 279 18.97 -12.28 6.39
C HIS A 279 17.75 -11.69 5.70
N VAL A 280 17.33 -10.52 6.13
CA VAL A 280 16.10 -9.86 5.71
C VAL A 280 16.36 -8.44 5.21
N ALA A 281 15.45 -7.91 4.42
CA ALA A 281 15.52 -6.56 3.86
C ALA A 281 14.17 -5.86 3.96
N ALA A 282 14.18 -4.55 4.16
CA ALA A 282 12.98 -3.75 4.07
C ALA A 282 12.51 -3.59 2.62
N ALA A 283 11.21 -3.63 2.42
CA ALA A 283 10.58 -3.50 1.11
C ALA A 283 9.44 -2.50 1.13
N VAL A 284 9.46 -1.54 0.21
CA VAL A 284 8.42 -0.52 0.06
C VAL A 284 7.20 -1.12 -0.62
N THR A 285 6.03 -1.02 0.02
CA THR A 285 4.75 -1.48 -0.54
C THR A 285 3.96 -0.33 -1.16
N HIS A 286 3.84 0.80 -0.49
CA HIS A 286 3.29 2.04 -1.02
C HIS A 286 3.76 3.24 -0.20
N THR A 287 3.72 4.43 -0.81
CA THR A 287 4.00 5.70 -0.13
C THR A 287 2.82 6.11 0.77
N ILE A 288 3.10 6.78 1.87
CA ILE A 288 2.11 7.32 2.81
C ILE A 288 1.83 8.79 2.48
N GLY A 289 2.89 9.56 2.27
CA GLY A 289 2.77 10.93 1.79
C GLY A 289 2.33 11.02 0.33
N GLY A 290 1.77 12.16 -0.04
CA GLY A 290 1.25 12.41 -1.37
C GLY A 290 0.59 13.77 -1.52
N VAL A 291 -0.30 13.88 -2.48
CA VAL A 291 -1.06 15.09 -2.79
C VAL A 291 -2.11 15.35 -1.71
N ARG A 292 -2.28 16.61 -1.28
CA ARG A 292 -3.38 17.00 -0.38
C ARG A 292 -4.67 17.13 -1.17
N VAL A 293 -5.74 16.60 -0.59
CA VAL A 293 -7.10 16.70 -1.14
C VAL A 293 -8.10 17.10 -0.06
N ASP A 294 -9.24 17.62 -0.49
CA ASP A 294 -10.39 17.79 0.39
C ASP A 294 -11.24 16.49 0.50
N THR A 295 -12.29 16.50 1.30
CA THR A 295 -13.19 15.35 1.50
C THR A 295 -14.04 14.98 0.27
N ARG A 296 -13.92 15.73 -0.82
CA ARG A 296 -14.50 15.44 -2.13
C ARG A 296 -13.46 14.88 -3.12
N ALA A 297 -12.27 14.52 -2.62
CA ALA A 297 -11.11 14.06 -3.40
C ALA A 297 -10.57 15.09 -4.40
N ARG A 298 -10.90 16.37 -4.26
CA ARG A 298 -10.36 17.45 -5.08
C ARG A 298 -8.99 17.85 -4.56
N VAL A 299 -8.02 17.92 -5.44
CA VAL A 299 -6.65 18.37 -5.12
C VAL A 299 -6.70 19.85 -4.72
N ILE A 300 -6.00 20.22 -3.66
CA ILE A 300 -5.94 21.59 -3.13
C ILE A 300 -4.57 22.23 -3.33
N GLU A 301 -4.55 23.55 -3.38
CA GLU A 301 -3.35 24.39 -3.32
C GLU A 301 -2.98 24.70 -1.84
N GLU A 302 -1.80 25.33 -1.59
CA GLU A 302 -1.37 25.77 -0.25
C GLU A 302 -2.39 26.67 0.47
N ASN A 303 -3.22 27.37 -0.26
CA ASN A 303 -4.29 28.23 0.28
C ASN A 303 -5.60 27.51 0.62
N GLU A 304 -5.58 26.17 0.61
CA GLU A 304 -6.72 25.27 0.86
C GLU A 304 -7.84 25.35 -0.21
N LEU A 305 -7.61 26.02 -1.33
CA LEU A 305 -8.59 26.08 -2.41
C LEU A 305 -8.43 24.89 -3.37
N PRO A 306 -9.53 24.27 -3.83
CA PRO A 306 -9.45 23.21 -4.80
C PRO A 306 -8.98 23.69 -6.17
N ILE A 307 -8.11 22.91 -6.78
CA ILE A 307 -7.66 23.11 -8.17
C ILE A 307 -8.78 22.61 -9.11
N ASP A 308 -9.28 23.49 -9.95
CA ASP A 308 -10.37 23.17 -10.85
C ASP A 308 -10.05 21.98 -11.76
N GLY A 309 -10.95 21.01 -11.78
CA GLY A 309 -10.84 19.79 -12.59
C GLY A 309 -9.72 18.82 -12.21
N LEU A 310 -9.05 19.00 -11.05
CA LEU A 310 -8.00 18.10 -10.58
C LEU A 310 -8.44 17.33 -9.33
N TYR A 311 -8.43 16.02 -9.43
CA TYR A 311 -8.77 15.06 -8.37
C TYR A 311 -7.63 14.10 -8.13
N ALA A 312 -7.58 13.48 -6.94
CA ALA A 312 -6.68 12.37 -6.67
C ALA A 312 -7.35 11.30 -5.80
N ALA A 313 -6.96 10.04 -6.02
CA ALA A 313 -7.50 8.89 -5.29
C ALA A 313 -6.45 7.80 -5.10
N GLY A 314 -6.63 6.97 -4.09
CA GLY A 314 -5.65 5.95 -3.70
C GLY A 314 -4.40 6.57 -3.12
N VAL A 315 -3.27 5.91 -3.26
CA VAL A 315 -1.99 6.31 -2.64
C VAL A 315 -1.28 7.49 -3.34
N ASP A 316 -1.88 8.10 -4.35
CA ASP A 316 -1.48 9.45 -4.79
C ASP A 316 -1.88 10.50 -3.76
N VAL A 317 -2.90 10.20 -2.93
CA VAL A 317 -3.34 11.06 -1.81
C VAL A 317 -2.53 10.71 -0.57
N GLY A 318 -1.87 11.72 0.00
CA GLY A 318 -1.18 11.61 1.28
C GLY A 318 -2.08 11.91 2.48
N GLY A 319 -1.50 11.79 3.67
CA GLY A 319 -2.14 12.23 4.91
C GLY A 319 -3.22 11.29 5.47
N VAL A 320 -3.32 10.04 5.02
CA VAL A 320 -4.28 9.07 5.60
C VAL A 320 -3.62 8.20 6.66
N ALA A 321 -2.48 7.62 6.35
CA ALA A 321 -1.79 6.67 7.22
C ALA A 321 -0.54 7.25 7.91
N THR A 322 -0.39 8.57 7.95
CA THR A 322 0.78 9.26 8.50
C THR A 322 1.04 8.87 9.94
N GLY A 323 2.26 8.37 10.19
CA GLY A 323 2.74 7.90 11.48
C GLY A 323 2.37 6.46 11.81
N GLY A 324 1.73 5.69 10.89
CA GLY A 324 1.29 4.33 11.19
C GLY A 324 0.89 3.49 9.98
N TYR A 325 -0.18 2.71 10.13
CA TYR A 325 -0.66 1.81 9.08
C TYR A 325 -2.18 1.79 8.94
N ALA A 326 -2.65 2.07 7.74
CA ALA A 326 -4.04 1.90 7.34
C ALA A 326 -4.15 1.14 6.01
N SER A 327 -5.35 0.66 5.69
CA SER A 327 -5.57 -0.09 4.44
C SER A 327 -5.50 0.83 3.22
N GLY A 328 -4.43 0.74 2.45
CA GLY A 328 -4.32 1.46 1.17
C GLY A 328 -5.40 1.06 0.16
N LEU A 329 -5.93 -0.17 0.24
CA LEU A 329 -7.07 -0.59 -0.59
C LEU A 329 -8.39 0.05 -0.15
N ALA A 330 -8.60 0.28 1.16
CA ALA A 330 -9.77 1.01 1.66
C ALA A 330 -9.73 2.48 1.21
N GLN A 331 -8.57 3.13 1.35
CA GLN A 331 -8.33 4.47 0.83
C GLN A 331 -8.61 4.55 -0.68
N ALA A 332 -8.10 3.58 -1.45
CA ALA A 332 -8.29 3.53 -2.90
C ALA A 332 -9.76 3.34 -3.30
N LEU A 333 -10.46 2.46 -2.60
CA LEU A 333 -11.89 2.20 -2.83
C LEU A 333 -12.74 3.44 -2.54
N VAL A 334 -12.61 3.99 -1.34
CA VAL A 334 -13.46 5.11 -0.89
C VAL A 334 -13.17 6.37 -1.72
N LEU A 335 -11.91 6.76 -1.87
CA LEU A 335 -11.59 7.98 -2.63
C LEU A 335 -11.87 7.84 -4.13
N GLY A 336 -11.77 6.63 -4.70
CA GLY A 336 -12.19 6.36 -6.07
C GLY A 336 -13.69 6.59 -6.28
N LEU A 337 -14.53 6.11 -5.34
CA LEU A 337 -15.99 6.37 -5.36
C LEU A 337 -16.29 7.86 -5.20
N VAL A 338 -15.68 8.51 -4.22
CA VAL A 338 -15.89 9.94 -3.90
C VAL A 338 -15.54 10.82 -5.10
N ALA A 339 -14.40 10.59 -5.75
CA ALA A 339 -14.01 11.35 -6.94
C ALA A 339 -15.02 11.21 -8.09
N ALA A 340 -15.53 10.01 -8.32
CA ALA A 340 -16.54 9.77 -9.36
C ALA A 340 -17.89 10.43 -9.01
N GLU A 341 -18.31 10.37 -7.75
CA GLU A 341 -19.55 10.94 -7.25
C GLU A 341 -19.52 12.48 -7.32
N ASP A 342 -18.41 13.11 -6.93
CA ASP A 342 -18.25 14.57 -7.04
C ASP A 342 -18.23 15.06 -8.48
N LEU A 343 -17.63 14.31 -9.40
CA LEU A 343 -17.61 14.65 -10.82
C LEU A 343 -18.96 14.48 -11.52
N ALA A 344 -19.86 13.70 -10.94
CA ALA A 344 -21.21 13.50 -11.48
C ALA A 344 -22.21 14.55 -10.98
N GLY A 345 -21.88 15.36 -9.96
CA GLY A 345 -22.71 16.43 -9.36
C GLY A 345 -23.47 15.93 -8.18
#